data_56f1fb34b76ea8498ba8e19f12c3190a
#
_entry.id   56f1fb34b76ea8498ba8e19f12c3190a
#
_cell.length_a   1.000
_cell.length_b   1.000
_cell.length_c   1.000
_cell.angle_alpha   90.00
_cell.angle_beta   90.00
_cell.angle_gamma   90.00
#
_symmetry.space_group_name_H-M   'P 1'
#
loop_
_entity.id
_entity.type
_entity.pdbx_description
1 polymer ?
#
loop_
_entity_poly.entity_id
_entity_poly.type
_entity_poly.pdbx_seq_one_letter_code
_entity_poly.pdbx_strand_id
1 'polypeptide(L)'
;MRRLQPLVALLVPVALIAGAAYADRDATPRTFAPANEARATSGAWFCPHGGGPAGWEVRLQVANPGERSATVRVRSLDGNKPGEPETVEVPAGGFMQIPVDSRGRERSSMVEWFGQWVAVGWLAHAGGGEGGVAAEPCAPAAGGRWFLPDGTTDVEKDHDYVVVMNPFAREAVFSITLLSERKEPVRHGSLTDVALRPFRSVAFDLGDVVLGEPTVSALVDVSVGRVAAATLGVSDAGGIRSALGYLGTPPGALTFPGGADAGRTELVVMSAGAANGGPRVTFDGDILVRGGPAQVFAGLAEASMPAAAARTFPATTSGPTSVRLTVSGQDVAVVRRTFGVVSDQASVTGALPASSWIVLPAVAGEPSNPGLVLANPGVEPAVVTLGFLSPGPAEQISVKVPPGSTVEAPEEFLRVAPEAGVRAEAMSGTFIPAAASYSLGHDGFATYAVALGIPIPEGVL
;
A
#
# COMPACT_ATOMS: atom_id res chain seq x y z
N MET A 1 62.69 -17.34 18.40
CA MET A 1 61.20 -17.46 18.64
C MET A 1 60.42 -16.14 18.75
N ARG A 2 61.02 -14.96 18.63
CA ARG A 2 60.29 -13.64 18.79
C ARG A 2 59.62 -13.04 17.52
N ARG A 3 59.74 -13.65 16.34
CA ARG A 3 59.24 -13.11 15.08
C ARG A 3 57.85 -13.65 14.62
N LEU A 4 57.31 -14.66 15.33
CA LEU A 4 56.00 -15.26 14.99
C LEU A 4 54.79 -14.64 15.72
N GLN A 5 55.02 -13.87 16.79
CA GLN A 5 53.97 -13.26 17.60
C GLN A 5 53.06 -12.25 16.84
N PRO A 6 53.57 -11.34 15.95
CA PRO A 6 52.72 -10.42 15.25
C PRO A 6 51.85 -11.10 14.17
N LEU A 7 52.28 -12.21 13.60
CA LEU A 7 51.54 -12.96 12.58
C LEU A 7 50.33 -13.69 13.19
N VAL A 8 50.47 -14.25 14.37
CA VAL A 8 49.38 -14.90 15.12
C VAL A 8 48.38 -13.88 15.61
N ALA A 9 48.81 -12.69 16.05
CA ALA A 9 47.93 -11.59 16.47
C ALA A 9 47.08 -11.03 15.33
N LEU A 10 47.50 -11.17 14.07
CA LEU A 10 46.75 -10.74 12.90
C LEU A 10 45.83 -11.84 12.36
N LEU A 11 46.22 -13.10 12.48
CA LEU A 11 45.45 -14.24 11.98
C LEU A 11 44.19 -14.54 12.83
N VAL A 12 44.23 -14.29 14.13
CA VAL A 12 43.08 -14.53 15.00
C VAL A 12 41.90 -13.61 14.68
N PRO A 13 42.03 -12.27 14.57
CA PRO A 13 40.90 -11.42 14.20
C PRO A 13 40.41 -11.68 12.77
N VAL A 14 41.31 -12.00 11.82
CA VAL A 14 40.88 -12.36 10.45
C VAL A 14 40.07 -13.67 10.44
N ALA A 15 40.48 -14.68 11.21
CA ALA A 15 39.73 -15.92 11.34
C ALA A 15 38.36 -15.71 12.04
N LEU A 16 38.28 -14.83 13.03
CA LEU A 16 37.03 -14.48 13.71
C LEU A 16 36.08 -13.70 12.79
N ILE A 17 36.59 -12.76 11.99
CA ILE A 17 35.79 -12.02 11.01
C ILE A 17 35.31 -12.94 9.89
N ALA A 18 36.17 -13.81 9.37
CA ALA A 18 35.80 -14.79 8.36
C ALA A 18 34.77 -15.81 8.89
N GLY A 19 34.93 -16.26 10.14
CA GLY A 19 34.00 -17.15 10.82
C GLY A 19 32.61 -16.47 11.06
N ALA A 20 32.61 -15.21 11.47
CA ALA A 20 31.39 -14.43 11.65
C ALA A 20 30.67 -14.18 10.31
N ALA A 21 31.43 -13.83 9.26
CA ALA A 21 30.89 -13.65 7.91
C ALA A 21 30.36 -14.96 7.29
N TYR A 22 30.96 -16.09 7.63
CA TYR A 22 30.49 -17.41 7.20
C TYR A 22 29.23 -17.83 7.96
N ALA A 23 29.18 -17.60 9.26
CA ALA A 23 27.98 -17.85 10.08
C ALA A 23 26.80 -16.93 9.70
N ASP A 24 27.06 -15.72 9.23
CA ASP A 24 26.05 -14.77 8.79
C ASP A 24 25.49 -15.12 7.37
N ARG A 25 26.28 -15.83 6.55
CA ARG A 25 25.82 -16.33 5.23
C ARG A 25 24.77 -17.43 5.33
N ASP A 26 24.85 -18.27 6.36
CA ASP A 26 23.89 -19.37 6.61
C ASP A 26 22.79 -18.97 7.61
N ALA A 27 22.86 -17.75 8.17
CA ALA A 27 21.76 -17.18 8.90
C ALA A 27 20.61 -16.94 7.91
N THR A 28 19.71 -17.90 7.82
CA THR A 28 18.37 -17.65 7.23
C THR A 28 17.89 -16.32 7.81
N PRO A 29 17.48 -15.36 6.94
CA PRO A 29 16.88 -14.15 7.44
C PRO A 29 15.85 -14.56 8.48
N ARG A 30 16.05 -14.17 9.72
CA ARG A 30 15.01 -14.37 10.74
C ARG A 30 13.83 -13.58 10.22
N THR A 31 12.92 -14.26 9.53
CA THR A 31 11.54 -13.82 9.44
C THR A 31 11.14 -13.65 10.90
N PHE A 32 11.16 -12.42 11.38
CA PHE A 32 10.42 -12.11 12.59
C PHE A 32 9.00 -12.54 12.27
N ALA A 33 8.60 -13.71 12.80
CA ALA A 33 7.18 -14.01 12.87
C ALA A 33 6.55 -12.74 13.46
N PRO A 34 5.52 -12.16 12.84
CA PRO A 34 4.85 -11.01 13.41
C PRO A 34 4.59 -11.37 14.86
N ALA A 35 5.08 -10.54 15.77
CA ALA A 35 4.80 -10.71 17.18
C ALA A 35 3.30 -10.92 17.25
N ASN A 36 2.87 -11.92 18.02
CA ASN A 36 1.47 -12.35 18.07
C ASN A 36 0.62 -11.09 18.32
N GLU A 37 0.19 -10.42 17.25
CA GLU A 37 -0.43 -9.07 17.28
C GLU A 37 -1.68 -9.09 18.15
N ALA A 38 -2.31 -10.26 18.26
CA ALA A 38 -3.42 -10.54 19.14
C ALA A 38 -3.19 -10.23 20.63
N ARG A 39 -1.94 -10.25 21.09
CA ARG A 39 -1.56 -9.96 22.48
C ARG A 39 -0.75 -8.67 22.61
N ALA A 40 -0.48 -7.98 21.52
CA ALA A 40 0.21 -6.71 21.57
C ALA A 40 -0.67 -5.68 22.27
N THR A 41 -0.11 -5.01 23.27
CA THR A 41 -0.75 -3.88 23.96
C THR A 41 -0.31 -2.53 23.39
N SER A 42 0.55 -2.54 22.40
CA SER A 42 1.03 -1.35 21.68
C SER A 42 1.64 -1.75 20.36
N GLY A 43 1.66 -0.81 19.42
CA GLY A 43 2.29 -0.95 18.12
C GLY A 43 2.37 0.38 17.39
N ALA A 44 2.73 0.32 16.10
CA ALA A 44 2.80 1.51 15.29
C ALA A 44 2.40 1.23 13.84
N TRP A 45 1.85 2.26 13.20
CA TRP A 45 1.56 2.32 11.79
C TRP A 45 2.40 3.42 11.14
N PHE A 46 2.81 3.21 9.91
CA PHE A 46 3.66 4.11 9.15
C PHE A 46 2.96 4.51 7.87
N CYS A 47 2.69 5.80 7.71
CA CYS A 47 1.87 6.36 6.65
C CYS A 47 2.71 7.30 5.77
N PRO A 48 3.41 6.79 4.74
CA PRO A 48 4.15 7.61 3.77
C PRO A 48 3.19 8.21 2.73
N HIS A 49 2.28 9.09 3.17
CA HIS A 49 1.17 9.58 2.36
C HIS A 49 1.55 10.66 1.34
N GLY A 50 2.68 11.32 1.53
CA GLY A 50 2.98 12.51 0.74
C GLY A 50 2.09 13.70 1.09
N GLY A 51 2.06 14.67 0.21
CA GLY A 51 1.24 15.88 0.30
C GLY A 51 1.46 16.73 -0.94
N GLY A 52 1.03 17.99 -0.88
CA GLY A 52 1.10 18.87 -2.04
C GLY A 52 1.15 20.36 -1.72
N PRO A 53 0.86 21.21 -2.71
CA PRO A 53 0.76 22.65 -2.53
C PRO A 53 -0.43 23.04 -1.64
N ALA A 54 -0.65 24.33 -1.49
CA ALA A 54 -1.79 24.84 -0.74
C ALA A 54 -3.13 24.35 -1.35
N GLY A 55 -4.04 23.91 -0.50
CA GLY A 55 -5.31 23.31 -0.91
C GLY A 55 -5.35 21.79 -0.78
N TRP A 56 -4.24 21.14 -0.49
CA TRP A 56 -4.23 19.73 -0.10
C TRP A 56 -4.65 19.57 1.35
N GLU A 57 -5.46 18.55 1.60
CA GLU A 57 -5.84 18.09 2.92
C GLU A 57 -5.52 16.61 3.06
N VAL A 58 -4.83 16.23 4.12
CA VAL A 58 -4.59 14.82 4.49
C VAL A 58 -5.17 14.57 5.86
N ARG A 59 -5.92 13.49 5.99
CA ARG A 59 -6.50 13.03 7.24
C ARG A 59 -6.08 11.59 7.50
N LEU A 60 -5.54 11.32 8.67
CA LEU A 60 -5.39 9.96 9.15
C LEU A 60 -6.76 9.44 9.58
N GLN A 61 -7.03 8.21 9.23
CA GLN A 61 -8.25 7.49 9.57
C GLN A 61 -7.88 6.42 10.58
N VAL A 62 -8.47 6.48 11.77
CA VAL A 62 -8.17 5.55 12.86
C VAL A 62 -9.44 4.86 13.29
N ALA A 63 -9.44 3.54 13.23
CA ALA A 63 -10.57 2.69 13.60
C ALA A 63 -10.18 1.77 14.76
N ASN A 64 -10.94 1.80 15.84
CA ASN A 64 -10.79 0.93 16.99
C ASN A 64 -11.92 -0.10 17.01
N PRO A 65 -11.72 -1.32 16.53
CA PRO A 65 -12.77 -2.36 16.58
C PRO A 65 -12.94 -3.02 17.95
N GLY A 66 -12.08 -2.69 18.91
CA GLY A 66 -12.06 -3.32 20.24
C GLY A 66 -13.12 -2.79 21.19
N GLU A 67 -13.26 -3.46 22.33
CA GLU A 67 -14.28 -3.15 23.37
C GLU A 67 -13.83 -2.06 24.37
N ARG A 68 -12.59 -1.61 24.29
CA ARG A 68 -12.02 -0.54 25.14
C ARG A 68 -11.48 0.58 24.28
N SER A 69 -11.37 1.79 24.85
CA SER A 69 -10.70 2.88 24.16
C SER A 69 -9.22 2.56 23.89
N ALA A 70 -8.69 3.10 22.81
CA ALA A 70 -7.28 3.05 22.47
C ALA A 70 -6.68 4.45 22.53
N THR A 71 -5.50 4.58 23.13
CA THR A 71 -4.72 5.80 23.07
C THR A 71 -3.86 5.78 21.81
N VAL A 72 -3.94 6.81 21.00
CA VAL A 72 -3.20 6.95 19.77
C VAL A 72 -2.32 8.18 19.83
N ARG A 73 -1.05 8.03 19.46
CA ARG A 73 -0.09 9.13 19.39
C ARG A 73 0.37 9.32 17.94
N VAL A 74 0.05 10.48 17.37
CA VAL A 74 0.36 10.85 15.98
C VAL A 74 1.57 11.76 15.95
N ARG A 75 2.52 11.48 15.07
CA ARG A 75 3.67 12.34 14.78
C ARG A 75 3.78 12.56 13.28
N SER A 76 3.74 13.82 12.84
CA SER A 76 4.05 14.19 11.47
C SER A 76 5.56 14.22 11.23
N LEU A 77 5.99 13.76 10.05
CA LEU A 77 7.37 13.78 9.59
C LEU A 77 7.48 14.59 8.30
N ASP A 78 8.57 15.34 8.20
CA ASP A 78 8.95 16.06 6.98
C ASP A 78 10.47 15.94 6.71
N GLY A 79 10.98 16.67 5.72
CA GLY A 79 12.41 16.71 5.41
C GLY A 79 13.25 17.47 6.44
N ASN A 80 12.65 18.37 7.23
CA ASN A 80 13.38 19.33 8.07
C ASN A 80 13.42 18.97 9.54
N LYS A 81 12.25 18.79 10.17
CA LYS A 81 12.15 18.48 11.59
C LYS A 81 10.94 17.59 11.87
N PRO A 82 11.00 16.71 12.90
CA PRO A 82 9.81 15.96 13.31
C PRO A 82 8.79 16.92 13.92
N GLY A 83 7.51 16.69 13.65
CA GLY A 83 6.42 17.32 14.40
C GLY A 83 6.40 16.88 15.87
N GLU A 84 5.85 17.72 16.72
CA GLU A 84 5.52 17.31 18.08
C GLU A 84 4.39 16.27 18.04
N PRO A 85 4.48 15.19 18.85
CA PRO A 85 3.45 14.18 18.85
C PRO A 85 2.16 14.69 19.52
N GLU A 86 1.03 14.42 18.88
CA GLU A 86 -0.31 14.67 19.41
C GLU A 86 -0.91 13.36 19.91
N THR A 87 -1.60 13.39 21.06
CA THR A 87 -2.24 12.22 21.65
C THR A 87 -3.76 12.37 21.60
N VAL A 88 -4.43 11.32 21.12
CA VAL A 88 -5.88 11.27 20.93
C VAL A 88 -6.41 9.95 21.46
N GLU A 89 -7.60 9.96 22.09
CA GLU A 89 -8.33 8.77 22.50
C GLU A 89 -9.34 8.37 21.43
N VAL A 90 -9.28 7.11 20.98
CA VAL A 90 -10.24 6.51 20.06
C VAL A 90 -11.19 5.63 20.86
N PRO A 91 -12.50 5.95 20.93
CA PRO A 91 -13.47 5.17 21.71
C PRO A 91 -13.54 3.71 21.26
N ALA A 92 -14.03 2.84 22.14
CA ALA A 92 -14.38 1.46 21.81
C ALA A 92 -15.38 1.41 20.65
N GLY A 93 -15.15 0.53 19.67
CA GLY A 93 -15.98 0.44 18.46
C GLY A 93 -16.01 1.72 17.64
N GLY A 94 -15.07 2.66 17.85
CA GLY A 94 -15.10 4.00 17.29
C GLY A 94 -14.23 4.14 16.04
N PHE A 95 -14.54 5.20 15.29
CA PHE A 95 -13.78 5.68 14.15
C PHE A 95 -13.58 7.19 14.27
N MET A 96 -12.41 7.67 13.85
CA MET A 96 -12.16 9.10 13.77
C MET A 96 -11.17 9.47 12.68
N GLN A 97 -11.27 10.70 12.20
CA GLN A 97 -10.35 11.32 11.26
C GLN A 97 -9.51 12.39 11.98
N ILE A 98 -8.20 12.34 11.79
CA ILE A 98 -7.25 13.27 12.42
C ILE A 98 -6.55 14.04 11.30
N PRO A 99 -6.79 15.35 11.14
CA PRO A 99 -6.09 16.14 10.14
C PRO A 99 -4.60 16.23 10.46
N VAL A 100 -3.76 16.13 9.42
CA VAL A 100 -2.30 16.24 9.54
C VAL A 100 -1.75 17.26 8.55
N ASP A 101 -0.52 17.73 8.78
CA ASP A 101 0.14 18.65 7.85
C ASP A 101 0.38 17.95 6.50
N SER A 102 -0.10 18.58 5.43
CA SER A 102 -0.08 18.08 4.05
C SER A 102 0.76 18.92 3.10
N ARG A 103 1.49 19.93 3.59
CA ARG A 103 2.27 20.82 2.74
C ARG A 103 3.64 20.22 2.39
N GLY A 104 3.83 19.85 1.12
CA GLY A 104 5.06 19.26 0.59
C GLY A 104 4.93 17.78 0.28
N ARG A 105 5.64 17.33 -0.76
CA ARG A 105 5.60 15.93 -1.25
C ARG A 105 6.19 14.93 -0.25
N GLU A 106 7.09 15.38 0.60
CA GLU A 106 7.80 14.56 1.59
C GLU A 106 7.01 14.28 2.88
N ARG A 107 5.74 14.63 2.94
CA ARG A 107 4.94 14.46 4.16
C ARG A 107 4.63 13.00 4.46
N SER A 108 4.72 12.65 5.73
CA SER A 108 4.40 11.32 6.25
C SER A 108 3.94 11.41 7.69
N SER A 109 3.30 10.36 8.17
CA SER A 109 2.84 10.29 9.56
C SER A 109 3.20 8.95 10.20
N MET A 110 3.57 8.97 11.46
CA MET A 110 3.71 7.80 12.31
C MET A 110 2.61 7.81 13.36
N VAL A 111 1.92 6.70 13.51
CA VAL A 111 0.81 6.51 14.45
C VAL A 111 1.16 5.39 15.40
N GLU A 112 1.43 5.71 16.65
CA GLU A 112 1.64 4.73 17.73
C GLU A 112 0.32 4.52 18.45
N TRP A 113 0.00 3.27 18.80
CA TRP A 113 -1.21 2.93 19.52
C TRP A 113 -0.91 2.14 20.79
N PHE A 114 -1.75 2.32 21.80
CA PHE A 114 -1.61 1.72 23.13
C PHE A 114 -2.97 1.25 23.65
N GLY A 115 -2.97 0.11 24.33
CA GLY A 115 -4.14 -0.47 24.98
C GLY A 115 -4.92 -1.43 24.10
N GLN A 116 -5.45 -0.97 22.98
CA GLN A 116 -6.17 -1.77 21.99
C GLN A 116 -5.56 -1.60 20.62
N TRP A 117 -5.59 -2.66 19.80
CA TRP A 117 -5.21 -2.58 18.40
C TRP A 117 -6.16 -1.65 17.64
N VAL A 118 -5.62 -0.88 16.72
CA VAL A 118 -6.37 0.00 15.84
C VAL A 118 -5.94 -0.24 14.40
N ALA A 119 -6.88 -0.13 13.47
CA ALA A 119 -6.56 -0.02 12.05
C ALA A 119 -6.29 1.45 11.70
N VAL A 120 -5.26 1.69 10.89
CA VAL A 120 -4.90 3.05 10.47
C VAL A 120 -4.69 3.10 8.97
N GLY A 121 -5.28 4.10 8.34
CA GLY A 121 -5.06 4.50 6.97
C GLY A 121 -5.03 6.01 6.86
N TRP A 122 -5.00 6.50 5.65
CA TRP A 122 -5.06 7.92 5.35
C TRP A 122 -5.91 8.20 4.12
N LEU A 123 -6.42 9.41 4.07
CA LEU A 123 -7.21 9.96 2.98
C LEU A 123 -6.61 11.31 2.62
N ALA A 124 -6.24 11.51 1.37
CA ALA A 124 -5.80 12.77 0.82
C ALA A 124 -6.85 13.32 -0.16
N HIS A 125 -7.13 14.60 -0.03
CA HIS A 125 -7.89 15.38 -1.00
C HIS A 125 -6.97 16.47 -1.55
N ALA A 126 -6.68 16.41 -2.84
CA ALA A 126 -5.92 17.44 -3.54
C ALA A 126 -6.88 18.50 -4.06
N GLY A 127 -6.68 19.75 -3.61
CA GLY A 127 -7.40 20.91 -4.13
C GLY A 127 -6.59 21.64 -5.20
N GLY A 128 -7.23 22.59 -5.89
CA GLY A 128 -6.59 23.39 -6.92
C GLY A 128 -6.41 22.66 -8.26
N GLY A 129 -5.30 22.92 -8.96
CA GLY A 129 -5.04 22.36 -10.30
C GLY A 129 -4.75 20.87 -10.33
N GLU A 130 -4.38 20.27 -9.20
CA GLU A 130 -4.03 18.85 -9.14
C GLU A 130 -5.25 17.96 -8.88
N GLY A 131 -6.32 18.45 -8.33
CA GLY A 131 -7.61 17.78 -8.07
C GLY A 131 -7.57 16.26 -7.84
N GLY A 132 -8.32 15.73 -6.92
CA GLY A 132 -8.37 14.27 -6.76
C GLY A 132 -8.44 13.79 -5.31
N VAL A 133 -8.66 12.49 -5.16
CA VAL A 133 -8.70 11.80 -3.87
C VAL A 133 -7.86 10.55 -3.96
N ALA A 134 -7.03 10.32 -2.95
CA ALA A 134 -6.33 9.05 -2.74
C ALA A 134 -6.53 8.57 -1.31
N ALA A 135 -6.66 7.27 -1.13
CA ALA A 135 -6.81 6.65 0.18
C ALA A 135 -6.04 5.33 0.22
N GLU A 136 -5.35 5.07 1.32
CA GLU A 136 -4.54 3.87 1.49
C GLU A 136 -4.46 3.44 2.95
N PRO A 137 -4.34 2.13 3.24
CA PRO A 137 -3.88 1.67 4.54
C PRO A 137 -2.46 2.16 4.83
N CYS A 138 -2.16 2.43 6.10
CA CYS A 138 -0.77 2.62 6.51
C CYS A 138 -0.02 1.29 6.62
N ALA A 139 1.30 1.31 6.53
CA ALA A 139 2.13 0.13 6.69
C ALA A 139 2.16 -0.33 8.16
N PRO A 140 1.89 -1.60 8.47
CA PRO A 140 1.97 -2.11 9.84
C PRO A 140 3.42 -2.32 10.31
N ALA A 141 4.38 -2.26 9.40
CA ALA A 141 5.79 -2.44 9.70
C ALA A 141 6.67 -1.59 8.79
N ALA A 142 7.86 -1.25 9.26
CA ALA A 142 8.94 -0.71 8.45
C ALA A 142 10.05 -1.75 8.28
N GLY A 143 10.75 -1.73 7.16
CA GLY A 143 11.72 -2.78 6.88
C GLY A 143 12.87 -2.40 5.97
N GLY A 144 13.62 -3.42 5.55
CA GLY A 144 14.86 -3.29 4.78
C GLY A 144 14.70 -3.32 3.27
N ARG A 145 13.55 -3.74 2.75
CA ARG A 145 13.34 -3.83 1.30
C ARG A 145 11.88 -3.57 0.94
N TRP A 146 11.65 -2.65 -0.01
CA TRP A 146 10.32 -2.28 -0.46
C TRP A 146 10.21 -2.34 -1.98
N PHE A 147 9.10 -2.91 -2.46
CA PHE A 147 8.75 -3.03 -3.86
C PHE A 147 7.61 -2.07 -4.15
N LEU A 148 7.84 -1.13 -5.05
CA LEU A 148 6.92 -0.05 -5.41
C LEU A 148 6.62 -0.14 -6.92
N PRO A 149 5.61 -0.93 -7.34
CA PRO A 149 5.38 -1.19 -8.76
C PRO A 149 4.77 -0.02 -9.54
N ASP A 150 4.08 0.92 -8.86
CA ASP A 150 3.28 1.96 -9.51
C ASP A 150 4.06 3.23 -9.82
N GLY A 151 4.21 3.56 -11.11
CA GLY A 151 4.80 4.81 -11.59
C GLY A 151 4.79 4.91 -13.11
N THR A 152 4.87 6.14 -13.61
CA THR A 152 5.04 6.51 -15.03
C THR A 152 5.81 7.82 -15.15
N THR A 153 6.54 7.99 -16.24
CA THR A 153 7.20 9.26 -16.57
C THR A 153 7.01 9.60 -18.06
N ASP A 154 6.01 8.97 -18.71
CA ASP A 154 5.75 9.13 -20.15
C ASP A 154 4.99 10.41 -20.49
N VAL A 155 4.24 10.94 -19.53
CA VAL A 155 3.42 12.15 -19.70
C VAL A 155 4.11 13.33 -19.02
N GLU A 156 4.40 14.40 -19.77
CA GLU A 156 5.10 15.59 -19.26
C GLU A 156 4.40 16.26 -18.05
N LYS A 157 3.13 15.97 -17.83
CA LYS A 157 2.30 16.55 -16.76
C LYS A 157 1.98 15.57 -15.64
N ASP A 158 2.51 14.36 -15.68
CA ASP A 158 2.36 13.38 -14.61
C ASP A 158 3.65 13.33 -13.79
N HIS A 159 3.51 13.51 -12.49
CA HIS A 159 4.61 13.44 -11.54
C HIS A 159 4.40 12.26 -10.60
N ASP A 160 5.29 11.29 -10.66
CA ASP A 160 5.31 10.15 -9.76
C ASP A 160 6.46 10.23 -8.78
N TYR A 161 6.12 10.18 -7.52
CA TYR A 161 7.05 10.29 -6.40
C TYR A 161 7.20 8.96 -5.67
N VAL A 162 8.41 8.68 -5.21
CA VAL A 162 8.67 7.70 -4.16
C VAL A 162 8.81 8.46 -2.84
N VAL A 163 7.89 8.22 -1.92
CA VAL A 163 7.91 8.80 -0.57
C VAL A 163 8.51 7.78 0.37
N VAL A 164 9.60 8.15 1.06
CA VAL A 164 10.31 7.28 2.00
C VAL A 164 10.36 7.96 3.37
N MET A 165 9.94 7.26 4.42
CA MET A 165 10.00 7.74 5.80
C MET A 165 10.88 6.88 6.69
N ASN A 166 11.70 7.53 7.52
CA ASN A 166 12.40 6.91 8.64
C ASN A 166 11.67 7.24 9.95
N PRO A 167 10.85 6.34 10.48
CA PRO A 167 10.08 6.60 11.70
C PRO A 167 10.86 6.37 13.00
N PHE A 168 12.15 6.06 12.93
CA PHE A 168 12.97 5.65 14.08
C PHE A 168 13.93 6.74 14.55
N ALA A 169 14.41 6.59 15.78
CA ALA A 169 15.37 7.48 16.42
C ALA A 169 16.84 7.28 15.95
N ARG A 170 17.07 6.44 14.95
CA ARG A 170 18.36 6.21 14.33
C ARG A 170 18.31 6.53 12.84
N GLU A 171 19.41 6.93 12.28
CA GLU A 171 19.55 7.15 10.84
C GLU A 171 19.26 5.87 10.05
N ALA A 172 18.65 6.01 8.89
CA ALA A 172 18.52 4.97 7.88
C ALA A 172 19.33 5.35 6.64
N VAL A 173 19.92 4.36 5.98
CA VAL A 173 20.61 4.52 4.69
C VAL A 173 19.97 3.56 3.71
N PHE A 174 19.56 4.08 2.55
CA PHE A 174 18.91 3.27 1.52
C PHE A 174 19.33 3.70 0.13
N SER A 175 19.09 2.83 -0.84
CA SER A 175 19.25 3.11 -2.27
C SER A 175 17.95 2.77 -2.99
N ILE A 176 17.65 3.51 -4.06
CA ILE A 176 16.51 3.26 -4.94
C ILE A 176 17.03 2.84 -6.31
N THR A 177 16.57 1.68 -6.79
CA THR A 177 16.79 1.22 -8.16
C THR A 177 15.49 1.37 -8.92
N LEU A 178 15.50 2.08 -10.05
CA LEU A 178 14.33 2.22 -10.92
C LEU A 178 14.35 1.12 -11.99
N LEU A 179 13.21 0.48 -12.16
CA LEU A 179 12.95 -0.54 -13.16
C LEU A 179 11.93 0.01 -14.16
N SER A 180 12.16 -0.18 -15.45
CA SER A 180 11.24 0.29 -16.48
C SER A 180 10.97 -0.78 -17.52
N GLU A 181 10.06 -0.48 -18.46
CA GLU A 181 9.74 -1.39 -19.55
C GLU A 181 10.79 -1.38 -20.66
N ARG A 182 11.36 -0.22 -20.95
CA ARG A 182 12.19 0.03 -22.15
C ARG A 182 13.68 0.17 -21.87
N LYS A 183 14.05 0.38 -20.61
CA LYS A 183 15.44 0.65 -20.21
C LYS A 183 15.93 -0.38 -19.20
N GLU A 184 17.24 -0.59 -19.19
CA GLU A 184 17.91 -1.34 -18.14
C GLU A 184 17.69 -0.68 -16.77
N PRO A 185 17.80 -1.44 -15.66
CA PRO A 185 17.67 -0.90 -14.32
C PRO A 185 18.55 0.33 -14.09
N VAL A 186 17.95 1.42 -13.63
CA VAL A 186 18.65 2.69 -13.44
C VAL A 186 19.01 2.85 -11.96
N ARG A 187 20.31 3.05 -11.71
CA ARG A 187 20.86 3.45 -10.42
C ARG A 187 21.49 4.82 -10.59
N HIS A 188 20.90 5.84 -10.02
CA HIS A 188 21.38 7.22 -10.12
C HIS A 188 22.06 7.64 -8.82
N GLY A 189 23.07 8.49 -8.90
CA GLY A 189 23.84 8.94 -7.73
C GLY A 189 23.00 9.62 -6.66
N SER A 190 21.97 10.38 -7.05
CA SER A 190 21.04 11.01 -6.09
C SER A 190 20.12 10.03 -5.36
N LEU A 191 20.03 8.78 -5.84
CA LEU A 191 19.21 7.70 -5.28
C LEU A 191 20.05 6.59 -4.63
N THR A 192 21.37 6.77 -4.52
CA THR A 192 22.30 5.76 -4.00
C THR A 192 22.83 6.21 -2.65
N ASP A 193 22.78 5.30 -1.66
CA ASP A 193 23.26 5.53 -0.29
C ASP A 193 22.72 6.80 0.36
N VAL A 194 21.42 7.02 0.17
CA VAL A 194 20.72 8.17 0.72
C VAL A 194 20.59 8.03 2.24
N ALA A 195 21.19 8.95 2.98
CA ALA A 195 21.10 9.00 4.43
C ALA A 195 19.85 9.80 4.86
N LEU A 196 18.95 9.14 5.58
CA LEU A 196 17.72 9.75 6.09
C LEU A 196 17.78 9.82 7.62
N ARG A 197 17.86 11.03 8.14
CA ARG A 197 17.95 11.32 9.57
C ARG A 197 16.76 10.75 10.34
N PRO A 198 16.89 10.60 11.68
CA PRO A 198 15.79 10.17 12.55
C PRO A 198 14.52 11.00 12.38
N PHE A 199 13.37 10.35 12.32
CA PHE A 199 12.06 10.97 12.19
C PHE A 199 11.97 11.97 11.03
N ARG A 200 12.41 11.55 9.84
CA ARG A 200 12.36 12.33 8.60
C ARG A 200 11.66 11.57 7.50
N SER A 201 11.19 12.33 6.55
CA SER A 201 10.63 11.81 5.31
C SER A 201 11.20 12.60 4.13
N VAL A 202 11.26 11.95 2.97
CA VAL A 202 11.76 12.51 1.71
C VAL A 202 10.90 11.99 0.56
N ALA A 203 10.74 12.80 -0.48
CA ALA A 203 10.10 12.41 -1.73
C ALA A 203 11.09 12.59 -2.88
N PHE A 204 11.09 11.62 -3.81
CA PHE A 204 11.91 11.64 -5.03
C PHE A 204 10.98 11.64 -6.22
N ASP A 205 11.07 12.67 -7.08
CA ASP A 205 10.39 12.69 -8.37
C ASP A 205 11.08 11.71 -9.32
N LEU A 206 10.33 10.75 -9.86
CA LEU A 206 10.88 9.75 -10.77
C LEU A 206 11.24 10.37 -12.12
N GLY A 207 10.53 11.44 -12.51
CA GLY A 207 10.78 12.21 -13.73
C GLY A 207 12.14 12.92 -13.75
N ASP A 208 12.71 13.24 -12.57
CA ASP A 208 14.04 13.83 -12.47
C ASP A 208 15.16 12.84 -12.88
N VAL A 209 14.87 11.54 -12.91
CA VAL A 209 15.88 10.49 -13.12
C VAL A 209 15.63 9.71 -14.41
N VAL A 210 14.37 9.39 -14.69
CA VAL A 210 13.98 8.60 -15.86
C VAL A 210 12.86 9.32 -16.58
N LEU A 211 13.06 9.63 -17.86
CA LEU A 211 12.08 10.34 -18.71
C LEU A 211 11.52 9.43 -19.80
N GLY A 212 10.23 9.61 -20.11
CA GLY A 212 9.57 9.01 -21.26
C GLY A 212 9.28 7.51 -21.11
N GLU A 213 9.16 7.01 -19.88
CA GLU A 213 8.81 5.62 -19.62
C GLU A 213 7.34 5.47 -19.25
N PRO A 214 6.57 4.63 -19.95
CA PRO A 214 5.15 4.42 -19.65
C PRO A 214 4.96 3.66 -18.32
N THR A 215 5.98 2.90 -17.92
CA THR A 215 5.97 2.15 -16.67
C THR A 215 7.33 2.29 -15.99
N VAL A 216 7.31 2.81 -14.76
CA VAL A 216 8.48 2.89 -13.89
C VAL A 216 8.09 2.33 -12.53
N SER A 217 8.93 1.47 -11.99
CA SER A 217 8.79 0.91 -10.65
C SER A 217 10.05 1.19 -9.85
N ALA A 218 9.94 1.25 -8.54
CA ALA A 218 11.07 1.51 -7.66
C ALA A 218 11.29 0.35 -6.69
N LEU A 219 12.54 -0.07 -6.55
CA LEU A 219 13.02 -0.97 -5.51
C LEU A 219 13.83 -0.15 -4.51
N VAL A 220 13.38 -0.12 -3.26
CA VAL A 220 14.09 0.54 -2.15
C VAL A 220 14.80 -0.53 -1.33
N ASP A 221 16.13 -0.54 -1.38
CA ASP A 221 16.98 -1.42 -0.58
C ASP A 221 17.66 -0.62 0.54
N VAL A 222 17.45 -1.03 1.80
CA VAL A 222 17.96 -0.36 2.99
C VAL A 222 19.20 -1.08 3.51
N SER A 223 20.32 -0.39 3.53
CA SER A 223 21.61 -0.93 4.05
C SER A 223 21.78 -0.70 5.55
N VAL A 224 21.16 0.36 6.10
CA VAL A 224 21.21 0.68 7.54
C VAL A 224 19.81 1.11 8.00
N GLY A 225 19.35 0.59 9.13
CA GLY A 225 18.07 0.95 9.71
C GLY A 225 16.88 0.26 9.01
N ARG A 226 15.72 0.94 9.00
CA ARG A 226 14.47 0.50 8.39
C ARG A 226 13.67 1.72 7.96
N VAL A 227 12.93 1.60 6.88
CA VAL A 227 12.06 2.66 6.36
C VAL A 227 10.66 2.10 6.03
N ALA A 228 9.68 2.98 5.84
CA ALA A 228 8.45 2.67 5.11
C ALA A 228 8.40 3.51 3.85
N ALA A 229 7.79 2.97 2.78
CA ALA A 229 7.76 3.62 1.49
C ALA A 229 6.45 3.37 0.74
N ALA A 230 6.02 4.39 -0.03
CA ALA A 230 4.88 4.33 -0.94
C ALA A 230 5.17 5.13 -2.22
N THR A 231 4.36 4.93 -3.24
CA THR A 231 4.29 5.81 -4.40
C THR A 231 3.17 6.83 -4.24
N LEU A 232 3.36 8.02 -4.79
CA LEU A 232 2.35 9.06 -4.94
C LEU A 232 2.43 9.58 -6.38
N GLY A 233 1.37 9.38 -7.14
CA GLY A 233 1.22 9.94 -8.48
C GLY A 233 0.30 11.15 -8.45
N VAL A 234 0.69 12.19 -9.16
CA VAL A 234 -0.06 13.45 -9.31
C VAL A 234 -0.13 13.80 -10.77
N SER A 235 -1.32 14.06 -11.28
CA SER A 235 -1.52 14.47 -12.66
C SER A 235 -2.03 15.91 -12.74
N ASP A 236 -1.40 16.73 -13.56
CA ASP A 236 -1.85 18.09 -13.88
C ASP A 236 -3.20 18.10 -14.63
N ALA A 237 -3.57 16.97 -15.24
CA ALA A 237 -4.88 16.81 -15.86
C ALA A 237 -6.01 16.55 -14.84
N GLY A 238 -5.65 16.49 -13.56
CA GLY A 238 -6.50 16.14 -12.43
C GLY A 238 -6.39 14.66 -12.06
N GLY A 239 -6.29 14.42 -10.77
CA GLY A 239 -6.21 13.09 -10.19
C GLY A 239 -4.92 12.87 -9.40
N ILE A 240 -5.09 12.25 -8.26
CA ILE A 240 -3.97 11.73 -7.45
C ILE A 240 -4.19 10.25 -7.20
N ARG A 241 -3.10 9.50 -7.15
CA ARG A 241 -3.11 8.08 -6.77
C ARG A 241 -1.97 7.78 -5.81
N SER A 242 -2.14 6.75 -5.04
CA SER A 242 -1.07 6.23 -4.21
C SER A 242 -1.13 4.71 -4.17
N ALA A 243 0.02 4.10 -3.92
CA ALA A 243 0.11 2.68 -3.62
C ALA A 243 1.16 2.46 -2.53
N LEU A 244 0.74 1.84 -1.44
CA LEU A 244 1.67 1.36 -0.42
C LEU A 244 2.58 0.28 -1.04
N GLY A 245 3.89 0.38 -0.79
CA GLY A 245 4.83 -0.64 -1.26
C GLY A 245 4.65 -1.98 -0.53
N TYR A 246 5.11 -3.05 -1.17
CA TYR A 246 5.25 -4.34 -0.50
C TYR A 246 6.55 -4.40 0.29
N LEU A 247 6.43 -4.72 1.57
CA LEU A 247 7.57 -4.95 2.44
C LEU A 247 8.08 -6.39 2.29
N GLY A 248 9.32 -6.56 1.88
CA GLY A 248 9.90 -7.86 1.62
C GLY A 248 9.34 -8.53 0.37
N THR A 249 9.54 -9.83 0.20
CA THR A 249 9.06 -10.56 -0.97
C THR A 249 7.53 -10.60 -1.01
N PRO A 250 6.91 -10.07 -2.06
CA PRO A 250 5.45 -10.10 -2.20
C PRO A 250 4.92 -11.54 -2.30
N PRO A 251 3.69 -11.82 -1.86
CA PRO A 251 3.05 -13.12 -2.05
C PRO A 251 2.90 -13.47 -3.53
N GLY A 252 3.10 -14.76 -3.88
CA GLY A 252 2.94 -15.24 -5.24
C GLY A 252 1.49 -15.34 -5.73
N ALA A 253 0.50 -15.22 -4.84
CA ALA A 253 -0.91 -15.17 -5.17
C ALA A 253 -1.56 -14.00 -4.46
N LEU A 254 -2.27 -13.16 -5.20
CA LEU A 254 -2.89 -11.92 -4.69
C LEU A 254 -4.26 -11.72 -5.34
N THR A 255 -5.13 -11.04 -4.63
CA THR A 255 -6.37 -10.51 -5.20
C THR A 255 -6.41 -9.01 -5.02
N PHE A 256 -6.70 -8.31 -6.10
CA PHE A 256 -6.81 -6.87 -6.20
C PHE A 256 -8.29 -6.51 -6.27
N PRO A 257 -8.91 -6.12 -5.15
CA PRO A 257 -10.28 -5.66 -5.18
C PRO A 257 -10.36 -4.33 -5.93
N GLY A 258 -11.49 -4.05 -6.51
CA GLY A 258 -11.71 -2.78 -7.17
C GLY A 258 -13.09 -2.76 -7.74
N GLY A 259 -13.48 -1.65 -8.26
CA GLY A 259 -14.76 -1.53 -8.87
C GLY A 259 -15.08 -0.09 -9.15
N ALA A 260 -15.02 0.31 -10.37
CA ALA A 260 -15.80 1.42 -10.90
C ALA A 260 -16.44 0.92 -12.17
N ASP A 261 -17.57 1.50 -12.53
CA ASP A 261 -18.24 1.22 -13.78
C ASP A 261 -17.42 1.65 -15.01
N ALA A 262 -16.25 2.23 -14.79
CA ALA A 262 -15.47 2.87 -15.82
C ALA A 262 -14.24 2.06 -16.22
N GLY A 263 -14.36 1.31 -17.12
CA GLY A 263 -13.69 1.02 -18.36
C GLY A 263 -12.30 0.42 -18.35
N ARG A 264 -11.28 0.99 -17.80
CA ARG A 264 -9.88 0.55 -17.96
C ARG A 264 -9.23 0.18 -16.66
N THR A 265 -8.70 -1.03 -16.62
CA THR A 265 -7.87 -1.52 -15.52
C THR A 265 -6.51 -1.92 -16.06
N GLU A 266 -5.47 -1.68 -15.31
CA GLU A 266 -4.11 -2.11 -15.61
C GLU A 266 -3.51 -2.83 -14.40
N LEU A 267 -2.75 -3.90 -14.68
CA LEU A 267 -1.82 -4.45 -13.71
C LEU A 267 -0.43 -3.93 -14.02
N VAL A 268 0.13 -3.17 -13.10
CA VAL A 268 1.51 -2.69 -13.17
C VAL A 268 2.37 -3.67 -12.39
N VAL A 269 3.27 -4.34 -13.07
CA VAL A 269 4.08 -5.43 -12.54
C VAL A 269 5.53 -5.02 -12.54
N MET A 270 6.20 -5.19 -11.41
CA MET A 270 7.66 -5.14 -11.33
C MET A 270 8.24 -6.49 -10.96
N SER A 271 9.35 -6.84 -11.57
CA SER A 271 10.20 -7.97 -11.20
C SER A 271 11.58 -7.44 -10.82
N ALA A 272 11.99 -7.65 -9.59
CA ALA A 272 13.29 -7.22 -9.08
C ALA A 272 14.32 -8.36 -9.01
N GLY A 273 14.08 -9.47 -9.68
CA GLY A 273 15.02 -10.59 -9.79
C GLY A 273 16.32 -10.21 -10.49
N ALA A 274 17.30 -11.12 -10.51
CA ALA A 274 18.60 -10.87 -11.12
C ALA A 274 18.48 -10.62 -12.64
N ALA A 275 19.04 -9.52 -13.13
CA ALA A 275 18.97 -9.10 -14.52
C ALA A 275 19.62 -10.10 -15.51
N ASN A 276 20.62 -10.87 -15.06
CA ASN A 276 21.41 -11.75 -15.91
C ASN A 276 20.88 -13.20 -15.86
N GLY A 277 19.94 -13.53 -16.78
CA GLY A 277 19.56 -14.93 -17.05
C GLY A 277 18.65 -15.58 -15.99
N GLY A 278 18.01 -14.80 -15.13
CA GLY A 278 16.95 -15.31 -14.24
C GLY A 278 15.76 -15.87 -15.03
N PRO A 279 14.97 -16.77 -14.43
CA PRO A 279 13.78 -17.32 -15.08
C PRO A 279 12.81 -16.18 -15.43
N ARG A 280 12.12 -16.31 -16.56
CA ARG A 280 11.05 -15.37 -16.91
C ARG A 280 9.90 -15.53 -15.91
N VAL A 281 9.32 -14.39 -15.55
CA VAL A 281 8.11 -14.35 -14.75
C VAL A 281 6.92 -14.67 -15.65
N THR A 282 6.05 -15.57 -15.21
CA THR A 282 4.79 -15.91 -15.88
C THR A 282 3.62 -15.64 -14.96
N PHE A 283 2.45 -15.49 -15.54
CA PHE A 283 1.25 -15.04 -14.84
C PHE A 283 0.07 -15.96 -15.16
N ASP A 284 -0.77 -16.16 -14.17
CA ASP A 284 -2.09 -16.77 -14.31
C ASP A 284 -3.09 -15.87 -13.59
N GLY A 285 -4.09 -15.36 -14.30
CA GLY A 285 -4.98 -14.34 -13.75
C GLY A 285 -6.41 -14.42 -14.25
N ASP A 286 -7.33 -14.16 -13.32
CA ASP A 286 -8.76 -14.10 -13.58
C ASP A 286 -9.34 -12.74 -13.17
N ILE A 287 -10.33 -12.30 -13.93
CA ILE A 287 -11.19 -11.18 -13.57
C ILE A 287 -12.42 -11.75 -12.86
N LEU A 288 -12.61 -11.34 -11.61
CA LEU A 288 -13.77 -11.69 -10.80
C LEU A 288 -14.87 -10.66 -11.08
N VAL A 289 -15.88 -11.06 -11.82
CA VAL A 289 -16.97 -10.17 -12.26
C VAL A 289 -18.16 -10.20 -11.30
N ARG A 290 -19.01 -9.19 -11.37
CA ARG A 290 -20.22 -9.09 -10.56
C ARG A 290 -21.21 -10.20 -10.92
N GLY A 291 -21.51 -11.06 -9.95
CA GLY A 291 -22.57 -12.08 -10.05
C GLY A 291 -22.39 -13.13 -11.14
N GLY A 292 -21.19 -13.22 -11.73
CA GLY A 292 -20.85 -14.18 -12.77
C GLY A 292 -19.61 -15.02 -12.45
N PRO A 293 -19.33 -16.04 -13.27
CA PRO A 293 -18.09 -16.80 -13.13
C PRO A 293 -16.87 -15.94 -13.46
N ALA A 294 -15.73 -16.26 -12.84
CA ALA A 294 -14.46 -15.64 -13.15
C ALA A 294 -14.12 -15.77 -14.64
N GLN A 295 -13.55 -14.73 -15.21
CA GLN A 295 -13.13 -14.64 -16.61
C GLN A 295 -11.61 -14.59 -16.68
N VAL A 296 -11.02 -15.27 -17.67
CA VAL A 296 -9.57 -15.21 -17.89
C VAL A 296 -9.14 -13.77 -18.20
N PHE A 297 -8.10 -13.31 -17.52
CA PHE A 297 -7.47 -12.03 -17.85
C PHE A 297 -6.64 -12.21 -19.13
N ALA A 298 -7.25 -11.96 -20.29
CA ALA A 298 -6.65 -12.26 -21.60
C ALA A 298 -5.29 -11.58 -21.82
N GLY A 299 -5.07 -10.39 -21.25
CA GLY A 299 -3.81 -9.65 -21.34
C GLY A 299 -2.64 -10.32 -20.60
N LEU A 300 -2.93 -11.26 -19.68
CA LEU A 300 -1.91 -12.03 -18.95
C LEU A 300 -1.72 -13.45 -19.49
N ALA A 301 -2.69 -13.99 -20.22
CA ALA A 301 -2.58 -15.33 -20.79
C ALA A 301 -1.32 -15.42 -21.68
N GLU A 302 -0.43 -16.37 -21.36
CA GLU A 302 0.86 -16.55 -22.03
C GLU A 302 1.84 -15.36 -21.89
N ALA A 303 1.49 -14.32 -21.10
CA ALA A 303 2.38 -13.21 -20.86
C ALA A 303 3.61 -13.64 -20.05
N SER A 304 4.74 -13.08 -20.37
CA SER A 304 5.95 -13.25 -19.59
C SER A 304 6.81 -11.99 -19.66
N MET A 305 7.53 -11.72 -18.59
CA MET A 305 8.47 -10.58 -18.55
C MET A 305 9.86 -11.02 -18.08
N PRO A 306 10.91 -10.30 -18.47
CA PRO A 306 12.26 -10.56 -17.96
C PRO A 306 12.33 -10.19 -16.47
N ALA A 307 13.31 -10.74 -15.78
CA ALA A 307 13.72 -10.26 -14.48
C ALA A 307 14.30 -8.83 -14.57
N ALA A 308 14.26 -8.10 -13.47
CA ALA A 308 14.73 -6.71 -13.36
C ALA A 308 14.08 -5.74 -14.39
N ALA A 309 12.75 -5.82 -14.47
CA ALA A 309 11.93 -4.99 -15.37
C ALA A 309 10.61 -4.59 -14.72
N ALA A 310 9.97 -3.56 -15.29
CA ALA A 310 8.59 -3.21 -15.00
C ALA A 310 7.76 -3.30 -16.28
N ARG A 311 6.47 -3.63 -16.16
CA ARG A 311 5.57 -3.70 -17.30
C ARG A 311 4.12 -3.52 -16.91
N THR A 312 3.34 -2.88 -17.78
CA THR A 312 1.90 -2.70 -17.63
C THR A 312 1.14 -3.68 -18.52
N PHE A 313 0.11 -4.33 -17.95
CA PHE A 313 -0.80 -5.23 -18.64
C PHE A 313 -2.22 -4.65 -18.57
N PRO A 314 -2.72 -4.07 -19.68
CA PRO A 314 -4.05 -3.47 -19.70
C PRO A 314 -5.15 -4.52 -19.83
N ALA A 315 -6.30 -4.25 -19.20
CA ALA A 315 -7.55 -4.95 -19.42
C ALA A 315 -8.70 -3.98 -19.53
N THR A 316 -9.62 -4.28 -20.41
CA THR A 316 -10.92 -3.61 -20.45
C THR A 316 -11.90 -4.41 -19.59
N THR A 317 -12.50 -3.75 -18.62
CA THR A 317 -13.50 -4.36 -17.73
C THR A 317 -14.80 -3.55 -17.81
N SER A 318 -15.93 -4.23 -17.63
CA SER A 318 -17.23 -3.60 -17.52
C SER A 318 -17.78 -3.84 -16.12
N GLY A 319 -18.12 -2.76 -15.42
CA GLY A 319 -18.63 -2.79 -14.05
C GLY A 319 -17.58 -3.13 -12.99
N PRO A 320 -18.01 -3.23 -11.73
CA PRO A 320 -17.13 -3.55 -10.61
C PRO A 320 -16.51 -4.94 -10.79
N THR A 321 -15.20 -4.96 -10.79
CA THR A 321 -14.42 -6.18 -10.96
C THR A 321 -13.26 -6.22 -9.98
N SER A 322 -12.85 -7.44 -9.61
CA SER A 322 -11.59 -7.66 -8.91
C SER A 322 -10.67 -8.52 -9.78
N VAL A 323 -9.40 -8.52 -9.52
CA VAL A 323 -8.45 -9.38 -10.24
C VAL A 323 -7.80 -10.34 -9.27
N ARG A 324 -7.89 -11.63 -9.55
CA ARG A 324 -7.10 -12.67 -8.89
C ARG A 324 -5.89 -12.96 -9.76
N LEU A 325 -4.71 -12.94 -9.18
CA LEU A 325 -3.45 -13.16 -9.88
C LEU A 325 -2.58 -14.16 -9.13
N THR A 326 -2.02 -15.09 -9.86
CA THR A 326 -0.91 -15.95 -9.41
C THR A 326 0.31 -15.66 -10.26
N VAL A 327 1.44 -15.47 -9.60
CA VAL A 327 2.71 -15.12 -10.26
C VAL A 327 3.72 -16.24 -9.99
N SER A 328 4.35 -16.72 -11.04
CA SER A 328 5.50 -17.61 -10.93
C SER A 328 6.77 -16.79 -11.07
N GLY A 329 7.57 -16.75 -10.03
CA GLY A 329 8.81 -15.96 -9.97
C GLY A 329 9.07 -15.44 -8.56
N GLN A 330 10.28 -15.03 -8.32
CA GLN A 330 10.67 -14.39 -7.05
C GLN A 330 10.74 -12.89 -7.21
N ASP A 331 10.49 -12.14 -6.13
CA ASP A 331 10.62 -10.70 -6.08
C ASP A 331 9.74 -9.97 -7.13
N VAL A 332 8.50 -10.43 -7.30
CA VAL A 332 7.52 -9.82 -8.19
C VAL A 332 6.45 -9.12 -7.38
N ALA A 333 6.30 -7.83 -7.60
CA ALA A 333 5.26 -7.01 -7.00
C ALA A 333 4.29 -6.52 -8.06
N VAL A 334 3.03 -6.40 -7.69
CA VAL A 334 1.96 -5.99 -8.61
C VAL A 334 1.04 -5.00 -7.92
N VAL A 335 0.63 -3.97 -8.65
CA VAL A 335 -0.45 -3.07 -8.25
C VAL A 335 -1.50 -3.07 -9.36
N ARG A 336 -2.74 -2.94 -8.99
CA ARG A 336 -3.82 -2.66 -9.92
C ARG A 336 -4.03 -1.15 -9.97
N ARG A 337 -3.99 -0.60 -11.19
CA ARG A 337 -4.38 0.77 -11.51
C ARG A 337 -5.74 0.73 -12.20
N THR A 338 -6.67 1.55 -11.74
CA THR A 338 -7.99 1.71 -12.33
C THR A 338 -8.16 3.15 -12.76
N PHE A 339 -8.66 3.35 -13.98
CA PHE A 339 -8.94 4.66 -14.53
C PHE A 339 -10.44 4.92 -14.44
N GLY A 340 -10.79 6.10 -14.00
CA GLY A 340 -12.15 6.59 -14.03
C GLY A 340 -12.58 7.06 -15.43
N VAL A 341 -13.76 7.69 -15.50
CA VAL A 341 -14.37 8.08 -16.78
C VAL A 341 -13.65 9.25 -17.44
N VAL A 342 -13.01 10.12 -16.68
CA VAL A 342 -12.41 11.35 -17.21
C VAL A 342 -10.88 11.26 -17.18
N SER A 343 -10.25 11.57 -16.07
CA SER A 343 -8.78 11.55 -15.96
C SER A 343 -8.31 11.03 -14.61
N ASP A 344 -9.26 10.76 -13.74
CA ASP A 344 -9.05 10.23 -12.42
C ASP A 344 -8.51 8.80 -12.47
N GLN A 345 -7.67 8.47 -11.52
CA GLN A 345 -7.06 7.15 -11.40
C GLN A 345 -6.84 6.80 -9.93
N ALA A 346 -6.96 5.52 -9.63
CA ALA A 346 -6.64 4.97 -8.33
C ALA A 346 -5.76 3.74 -8.47
N SER A 347 -4.87 3.55 -7.51
CA SER A 347 -4.05 2.35 -7.42
C SER A 347 -4.39 1.57 -6.15
N VAL A 348 -4.32 0.26 -6.21
CA VAL A 348 -4.55 -0.60 -5.05
C VAL A 348 -3.58 -1.79 -5.08
N THR A 349 -2.98 -2.06 -3.94
CA THR A 349 -2.18 -3.27 -3.74
C THR A 349 -3.07 -4.51 -3.60
N GLY A 350 -2.53 -5.67 -3.93
CA GLY A 350 -3.25 -6.93 -3.73
C GLY A 350 -3.12 -7.45 -2.29
N ALA A 351 -4.10 -8.24 -1.88
CA ALA A 351 -4.13 -8.89 -0.57
C ALA A 351 -4.43 -10.38 -0.66
N LEU A 352 -4.12 -11.08 0.43
CA LEU A 352 -4.60 -12.43 0.69
C LEU A 352 -5.99 -12.37 1.33
N PRO A 353 -6.90 -13.31 1.04
CA PRO A 353 -8.22 -13.35 1.65
C PRO A 353 -8.15 -13.65 3.15
N ALA A 354 -8.96 -12.96 3.93
CA ALA A 354 -9.13 -13.18 5.36
C ALA A 354 -10.60 -13.19 5.76
N SER A 355 -10.89 -13.55 7.00
CA SER A 355 -12.26 -13.62 7.53
C SER A 355 -12.74 -12.30 8.14
N SER A 356 -11.84 -11.40 8.54
CA SER A 356 -12.20 -10.17 9.28
C SER A 356 -11.35 -8.99 8.83
N TRP A 357 -12.01 -7.85 8.60
CA TRP A 357 -11.42 -6.65 8.04
C TRP A 357 -11.97 -5.36 8.64
N ILE A 358 -11.15 -4.35 8.68
CA ILE A 358 -11.59 -2.96 8.81
C ILE A 358 -11.46 -2.29 7.45
N VAL A 359 -12.53 -1.69 6.98
CA VAL A 359 -12.55 -0.90 5.75
C VAL A 359 -12.67 0.56 6.13
N LEU A 360 -11.68 1.33 5.77
CA LEU A 360 -11.66 2.78 5.97
C LEU A 360 -12.28 3.46 4.76
N PRO A 361 -13.04 4.55 4.93
CA PRO A 361 -13.72 5.22 3.83
C PRO A 361 -12.71 5.85 2.87
N ALA A 362 -13.01 5.79 1.57
CA ALA A 362 -12.25 6.45 0.52
C ALA A 362 -12.93 7.74 0.02
N VAL A 363 -13.79 8.34 0.84
CA VAL A 363 -14.64 9.48 0.50
C VAL A 363 -14.05 10.76 1.08
N ALA A 364 -13.91 11.81 0.25
CA ALA A 364 -13.55 13.15 0.68
C ALA A 364 -14.57 14.17 0.12
N GLY A 365 -15.37 14.75 1.01
CA GLY A 365 -16.34 15.79 0.66
C GLY A 365 -17.60 15.30 -0.04
N GLU A 366 -18.53 16.21 -0.31
CA GLU A 366 -19.78 15.96 -1.02
C GLU A 366 -19.83 16.76 -2.33
N PRO A 367 -20.50 16.27 -3.38
CA PRO A 367 -21.21 14.99 -3.49
C PRO A 367 -20.26 13.83 -3.83
N SER A 368 -20.37 12.73 -3.09
CA SER A 368 -19.62 11.52 -3.35
C SER A 368 -20.53 10.29 -3.31
N ASN A 369 -20.23 9.30 -4.13
CA ASN A 369 -20.90 8.01 -4.11
C ASN A 369 -19.96 7.01 -3.41
N PRO A 370 -20.21 6.69 -2.11
CA PRO A 370 -19.42 5.69 -1.41
C PRO A 370 -19.75 4.30 -1.94
N GLY A 371 -18.72 3.51 -2.17
CA GLY A 371 -18.82 2.10 -2.55
C GLY A 371 -18.01 1.21 -1.62
N LEU A 372 -18.44 -0.02 -1.46
CA LEU A 372 -17.69 -1.06 -0.78
C LEU A 372 -17.76 -2.33 -1.62
N VAL A 373 -16.63 -2.76 -2.11
CA VAL A 373 -16.48 -3.93 -2.96
C VAL A 373 -15.99 -5.09 -2.11
N LEU A 374 -16.61 -6.26 -2.30
CA LEU A 374 -16.25 -7.51 -1.64
C LEU A 374 -15.85 -8.53 -2.72
N ALA A 375 -14.60 -8.96 -2.73
CA ALA A 375 -14.08 -9.97 -3.64
C ALA A 375 -13.95 -11.32 -2.93
N ASN A 376 -14.48 -12.36 -3.50
CA ASN A 376 -14.30 -13.74 -3.05
C ASN A 376 -13.47 -14.53 -4.08
N PRO A 377 -12.16 -14.66 -3.92
CA PRO A 377 -11.33 -15.44 -4.83
C PRO A 377 -11.44 -16.97 -4.60
N GLY A 378 -12.13 -17.39 -3.54
CA GLY A 378 -12.26 -18.79 -3.14
C GLY A 378 -13.25 -19.57 -3.97
N VAL A 379 -13.37 -20.88 -3.68
CA VAL A 379 -14.27 -21.81 -4.33
C VAL A 379 -15.59 -22.04 -3.57
N GLU A 380 -15.66 -21.54 -2.35
CA GLU A 380 -16.85 -21.58 -1.50
C GLU A 380 -17.46 -20.17 -1.34
N PRO A 381 -18.78 -20.06 -1.18
CA PRO A 381 -19.40 -18.77 -0.96
C PRO A 381 -18.99 -18.19 0.40
N ALA A 382 -18.78 -16.87 0.45
CA ALA A 382 -18.61 -16.12 1.70
C ALA A 382 -19.93 -15.44 2.09
N VAL A 383 -20.25 -15.46 3.38
CA VAL A 383 -21.36 -14.68 3.95
C VAL A 383 -20.73 -13.66 4.88
N VAL A 384 -20.83 -12.37 4.52
CA VAL A 384 -20.14 -11.28 5.18
C VAL A 384 -21.14 -10.39 5.91
N THR A 385 -20.92 -10.16 7.20
CA THR A 385 -21.63 -9.14 7.97
C THR A 385 -20.87 -7.84 7.91
N LEU A 386 -21.55 -6.74 7.59
CA LEU A 386 -21.03 -5.39 7.56
C LEU A 386 -21.68 -4.56 8.67
N GLY A 387 -20.90 -3.82 9.44
CA GLY A 387 -21.38 -2.92 10.48
C GLY A 387 -20.52 -1.67 10.57
N PHE A 388 -21.11 -0.51 10.81
CA PHE A 388 -20.36 0.72 11.01
C PHE A 388 -19.61 0.71 12.34
N LEU A 389 -18.43 1.29 12.35
CA LEU A 389 -17.69 1.61 13.59
C LEU A 389 -18.25 2.93 14.13
N SER A 390 -19.11 2.79 15.12
CA SER A 390 -19.67 3.93 15.85
C SER A 390 -19.94 3.50 17.29
N PRO A 391 -19.83 4.42 18.28
CA PRO A 391 -20.22 4.12 19.65
C PRO A 391 -21.72 3.81 19.73
N GLY A 392 -22.09 2.63 20.20
CA GLY A 392 -23.48 2.17 20.36
C GLY A 392 -23.89 1.09 19.36
N PRO A 393 -25.18 0.68 19.37
CA PRO A 393 -25.68 -0.32 18.46
C PRO A 393 -25.63 0.20 17.04
N ALA A 394 -24.79 -0.41 16.20
CA ALA A 394 -24.67 -0.07 14.78
C ALA A 394 -25.62 -0.94 13.95
N GLU A 395 -26.18 -0.36 12.89
CA GLU A 395 -26.89 -1.10 11.88
C GLU A 395 -25.93 -2.12 11.23
N GLN A 396 -26.40 -3.37 11.08
CA GLN A 396 -25.66 -4.43 10.46
C GLN A 396 -26.46 -5.03 9.31
N ILE A 397 -25.75 -5.35 8.24
CA ILE A 397 -26.32 -6.06 7.09
C ILE A 397 -25.48 -7.31 6.78
N SER A 398 -26.11 -8.25 6.08
CA SER A 398 -25.43 -9.47 5.61
C SER A 398 -25.39 -9.48 4.09
N VAL A 399 -24.20 -9.72 3.53
CA VAL A 399 -23.96 -9.78 2.08
C VAL A 399 -23.39 -11.14 1.72
N LYS A 400 -24.01 -11.82 0.76
CA LYS A 400 -23.49 -13.09 0.20
C LYS A 400 -22.60 -12.82 -1.00
N VAL A 401 -21.37 -13.30 -0.95
CA VAL A 401 -20.39 -13.18 -2.03
C VAL A 401 -20.16 -14.56 -2.64
N PRO A 402 -20.66 -14.81 -3.87
CA PRO A 402 -20.46 -16.11 -4.53
C PRO A 402 -18.97 -16.42 -4.75
N PRO A 403 -18.60 -17.70 -4.93
CA PRO A 403 -17.23 -18.09 -5.25
C PRO A 403 -16.77 -17.48 -6.58
N GLY A 404 -15.50 -17.11 -6.65
CA GLY A 404 -14.90 -16.54 -7.86
C GLY A 404 -15.56 -15.25 -8.35
N SER A 405 -16.18 -14.45 -7.47
CA SER A 405 -16.94 -13.28 -7.88
C SER A 405 -16.64 -12.04 -7.03
N THR A 406 -17.15 -10.91 -7.52
CA THR A 406 -17.14 -9.61 -6.85
C THR A 406 -18.58 -9.15 -6.61
N VAL A 407 -18.85 -8.57 -5.46
CA VAL A 407 -20.14 -8.00 -5.08
C VAL A 407 -19.94 -6.63 -4.45
N GLU A 408 -20.85 -5.71 -4.70
CA GLU A 408 -20.91 -4.43 -3.99
C GLU A 408 -21.87 -4.51 -2.81
N ALA A 409 -21.50 -3.85 -1.71
CA ALA A 409 -22.46 -3.64 -0.62
C ALA A 409 -23.60 -2.74 -1.08
N PRO A 410 -24.82 -2.88 -0.51
CA PRO A 410 -25.94 -2.01 -0.82
C PRO A 410 -25.60 -0.55 -0.57
N GLU A 411 -25.89 0.30 -1.56
CA GLU A 411 -25.59 1.74 -1.50
C GLU A 411 -26.37 2.43 -0.39
N GLU A 412 -27.62 2.02 -0.15
CA GLU A 412 -28.46 2.53 0.94
C GLU A 412 -27.82 2.33 2.31
N PHE A 413 -27.09 1.23 2.52
CA PHE A 413 -26.33 1.02 3.75
C PHE A 413 -25.20 2.04 3.87
N LEU A 414 -24.40 2.22 2.83
CA LEU A 414 -23.23 3.12 2.86
C LEU A 414 -23.61 4.60 2.98
N ARG A 415 -24.78 4.99 2.45
CA ARG A 415 -25.29 6.37 2.55
C ARG A 415 -25.68 6.79 3.96
N VAL A 416 -25.90 5.84 4.87
CA VAL A 416 -26.21 6.16 6.29
C VAL A 416 -25.04 6.85 6.97
N ALA A 417 -23.81 6.41 6.67
CA ALA A 417 -22.59 6.98 7.24
C ALA A 417 -21.40 6.87 6.25
N PRO A 418 -21.39 7.69 5.18
CA PRO A 418 -20.43 7.55 4.07
C PRO A 418 -18.97 7.75 4.48
N GLU A 419 -18.73 8.50 5.55
CA GLU A 419 -17.39 8.77 6.09
C GLU A 419 -17.02 7.87 7.28
N ALA A 420 -17.83 6.87 7.63
CA ALA A 420 -17.55 5.98 8.75
C ALA A 420 -16.70 4.79 8.32
N GLY A 421 -15.87 4.30 9.23
CA GLY A 421 -15.21 3.00 9.07
C GLY A 421 -16.24 1.86 9.13
N VAL A 422 -15.96 0.78 8.39
CA VAL A 422 -16.82 -0.42 8.36
C VAL A 422 -16.03 -1.61 8.88
N ARG A 423 -16.59 -2.34 9.82
CA ARG A 423 -16.15 -3.68 10.20
C ARG A 423 -16.84 -4.69 9.32
N ALA A 424 -16.06 -5.52 8.64
CA ALA A 424 -16.55 -6.57 7.74
C ALA A 424 -16.06 -7.93 8.25
N GLU A 425 -16.97 -8.85 8.54
CA GLU A 425 -16.67 -10.17 9.11
C GLU A 425 -17.39 -11.27 8.34
N ALA A 426 -16.63 -12.28 7.91
CA ALA A 426 -17.21 -13.46 7.32
C ALA A 426 -17.76 -14.41 8.38
N MET A 427 -19.05 -14.69 8.32
CA MET A 427 -19.67 -15.78 9.07
C MET A 427 -19.27 -17.15 8.50
N SER A 428 -18.91 -17.19 7.21
CA SER A 428 -18.37 -18.36 6.52
C SER A 428 -17.51 -17.92 5.34
N GLY A 429 -16.45 -18.67 5.03
CA GLY A 429 -15.53 -18.38 3.93
C GLY A 429 -14.54 -17.26 4.26
N THR A 430 -13.90 -16.76 3.23
CA THR A 430 -12.95 -15.64 3.29
C THR A 430 -13.20 -14.71 2.12
N PHE A 431 -12.79 -13.45 2.26
CA PHE A 431 -12.99 -12.42 1.24
C PHE A 431 -11.94 -11.33 1.35
N ILE A 432 -11.96 -10.39 0.43
CA ILE A 432 -11.13 -9.18 0.44
C ILE A 432 -12.02 -7.97 0.14
N PRO A 433 -12.12 -7.00 1.04
CA PRO A 433 -12.89 -5.79 0.82
C PRO A 433 -12.02 -4.64 0.34
N ALA A 434 -12.62 -3.70 -0.39
CA ALA A 434 -12.07 -2.37 -0.62
C ALA A 434 -13.17 -1.31 -0.59
N ALA A 435 -12.90 -0.19 0.05
CA ALA A 435 -13.70 1.00 -0.14
C ALA A 435 -13.41 1.56 -1.54
N ALA A 436 -14.44 2.05 -2.19
CA ALA A 436 -14.30 2.78 -3.44
C ALA A 436 -15.19 4.03 -3.37
N SER A 437 -14.79 5.11 -4.01
CA SER A 437 -15.65 6.27 -4.14
C SER A 437 -15.49 6.90 -5.51
N TYR A 438 -16.58 7.45 -5.97
CA TYR A 438 -16.63 8.29 -7.15
C TYR A 438 -17.29 9.61 -6.79
N SER A 439 -16.67 10.73 -7.10
CA SER A 439 -17.28 12.03 -6.92
C SER A 439 -17.01 12.95 -8.11
N LEU A 440 -17.95 13.86 -8.38
CA LEU A 440 -17.73 15.02 -9.23
C LEU A 440 -17.38 16.17 -8.28
N GLY A 441 -16.10 16.54 -8.22
CA GLY A 441 -15.66 17.67 -7.40
C GLY A 441 -16.33 18.98 -7.81
N HIS A 442 -16.35 19.95 -6.91
CA HIS A 442 -16.86 21.31 -7.17
C HIS A 442 -16.18 21.97 -8.37
N ASP A 443 -14.99 21.54 -8.71
CA ASP A 443 -14.16 22.07 -9.79
C ASP A 443 -14.44 21.37 -11.13
N GLY A 444 -15.40 20.43 -11.18
CA GLY A 444 -15.73 19.65 -12.36
C GLY A 444 -14.79 18.49 -12.64
N PHE A 445 -13.80 18.25 -11.78
CA PHE A 445 -12.95 17.07 -11.86
C PHE A 445 -13.68 15.85 -11.28
N ALA A 446 -13.76 14.80 -12.07
CA ALA A 446 -14.18 13.51 -11.54
C ALA A 446 -13.06 12.93 -10.69
N THR A 447 -13.37 12.41 -9.50
CA THR A 447 -12.41 11.76 -8.62
C THR A 447 -12.82 10.32 -8.38
N TYR A 448 -11.86 9.42 -8.49
CA TYR A 448 -12.04 8.02 -8.17
C TYR A 448 -10.96 7.60 -7.17
N ALA A 449 -11.36 7.02 -6.06
CA ALA A 449 -10.45 6.50 -5.05
C ALA A 449 -10.82 5.06 -4.68
N VAL A 450 -9.80 4.27 -4.38
CA VAL A 450 -9.94 2.91 -3.85
C VAL A 450 -8.99 2.75 -2.67
N ALA A 451 -9.48 2.19 -1.58
CA ALA A 451 -8.66 1.83 -0.42
C ALA A 451 -8.88 0.36 -0.05
N LEU A 452 -7.81 -0.40 0.00
CA LEU A 452 -7.84 -1.80 0.47
C LEU A 452 -8.26 -1.86 1.94
N GLY A 453 -9.06 -2.86 2.30
CA GLY A 453 -9.33 -3.16 3.71
C GLY A 453 -8.07 -3.57 4.47
N ILE A 454 -8.09 -3.40 5.78
CA ILE A 454 -7.02 -3.79 6.70
C ILE A 454 -7.46 -5.08 7.40
N PRO A 455 -6.76 -6.21 7.23
CA PRO A 455 -7.13 -7.45 7.90
C PRO A 455 -6.97 -7.31 9.42
N ILE A 456 -7.96 -7.79 10.17
CA ILE A 456 -7.88 -7.83 11.62
C ILE A 456 -7.05 -9.05 12.02
N PRO A 457 -5.97 -8.89 12.80
CA PRO A 457 -5.18 -10.03 13.28
C PRO A 457 -6.01 -10.99 14.14
N GLU A 458 -5.76 -12.29 14.00
CA GLU A 458 -6.46 -13.32 14.81
C GLU A 458 -6.30 -13.06 16.31
N GLY A 459 -7.41 -13.08 17.05
CA GLY A 459 -7.44 -12.90 18.51
C GLY A 459 -7.34 -11.44 18.98
N VAL A 460 -7.49 -10.47 18.09
CA VAL A 460 -7.61 -9.03 18.45
C VAL A 460 -9.03 -8.69 18.90
N LEU A 461 -10.02 -9.44 18.46
CA LEU A 461 -11.45 -9.27 18.76
C LEU A 461 -11.92 -10.25 19.85
#